data_1d7c132fa7d76ed20b90abf7d5779196
#
_entry.id   1d7c132fa7d76ed20b90abf7d5779196
#
_cell.length_a   1.000
_cell.length_b   1.000
_cell.length_c   1.000
_cell.angle_alpha   90.00
_cell.angle_beta   90.00
_cell.angle_gamma   90.00
#
_symmetry.space_group_name_H-M   'P 1'
#
loop_
_entity.id
_entity.type
_entity.pdbx_description
1 polymer ?
#
loop_
_entity_poly.entity_id
_entity_poly.type
_entity_poly.pdbx_seq_one_letter_code
_entity_poly.pdbx_strand_id
1 'polypeptide(L)'
;MYKRQGFGLSYTPYLSKLVNDISLGNLTYFNRINERSAFAVSLRYFSLGEIEIIQDEFSQALIEKPNEMTMDISYSLRLADQFSMGVALRYLRSDLRIQAVDETAKAASSYAVDISAYYQGEEQTYGDVDGRWRAGMIIQNLGPKIKYDESGSETFLPTNLRVGCGFDFLLDQYNKVAVTAEVTKLLVPTPPLYGTFTDYIDNNQNGVFDEGDEQSGNSYTAIVDGQSTDVDFLSGVFQSFSDAPGGFSEELKEFTWALGAEYVYDDSFALRAGYFNESEDKGARKFLALGAGFKFS
;
A
#
# COMPACT_ATOMS: atom_id res chain seq x y z
N MET A 1 -31.83 15.92 -9.50
CA MET A 1 -31.93 14.46 -9.68
C MET A 1 -30.61 13.86 -9.20
N TYR A 2 -30.56 13.22 -8.03
CA TYR A 2 -29.30 12.67 -7.51
C TYR A 2 -28.85 11.50 -8.39
N LYS A 3 -27.63 11.59 -8.96
CA LYS A 3 -27.03 10.47 -9.68
C LYS A 3 -26.84 9.33 -8.68
N ARG A 4 -27.57 8.23 -8.84
CA ARG A 4 -27.51 7.06 -7.96
C ARG A 4 -26.41 6.09 -8.33
N GLN A 5 -25.84 6.21 -9.52
CA GLN A 5 -24.83 5.31 -10.06
C GLN A 5 -23.81 6.05 -10.92
N GLY A 6 -22.63 5.47 -11.05
CA GLY A 6 -21.57 5.99 -11.91
C GLY A 6 -20.55 4.94 -12.29
N PHE A 7 -19.83 5.24 -13.37
CA PHE A 7 -18.69 4.48 -13.84
C PHE A 7 -17.44 5.35 -13.79
N GLY A 8 -16.32 4.77 -13.41
CA GLY A 8 -15.00 5.37 -13.47
C GLY A 8 -14.08 4.49 -14.29
N LEU A 9 -13.32 5.11 -15.19
CA LEU A 9 -12.25 4.46 -15.93
C LEU A 9 -11.00 5.30 -15.77
N SER A 10 -9.88 4.66 -15.42
CA SER A 10 -8.57 5.30 -15.43
C SER A 10 -7.54 4.39 -16.09
N TYR A 11 -6.58 5.02 -16.74
CA TYR A 11 -5.43 4.37 -17.34
C TYR A 11 -4.18 5.19 -17.02
N THR A 12 -3.17 4.53 -16.48
CA THR A 12 -1.91 5.16 -16.08
C THR A 12 -0.76 4.40 -16.69
N PRO A 13 -0.07 4.97 -17.69
CA PRO A 13 1.17 4.41 -18.21
C PRO A 13 2.31 4.64 -17.21
N TYR A 14 3.14 3.62 -16.99
CA TYR A 14 4.33 3.69 -16.17
C TYR A 14 5.58 3.62 -17.05
N LEU A 15 6.65 4.30 -16.64
CA LEU A 15 7.96 4.25 -17.30
C LEU A 15 7.92 4.48 -18.82
N SER A 16 6.94 5.23 -19.32
CA SER A 16 6.65 5.42 -20.75
C SER A 16 7.82 6.01 -21.58
N LYS A 17 8.86 6.52 -20.91
CA LYS A 17 10.12 6.94 -21.56
C LYS A 17 11.09 5.77 -21.81
N LEU A 18 10.90 4.64 -21.14
CA LEU A 18 11.75 3.44 -21.27
C LEU A 18 11.02 2.34 -22.04
N VAL A 19 9.76 2.07 -21.69
CA VAL A 19 8.91 1.03 -22.27
C VAL A 19 7.48 1.55 -22.40
N ASN A 20 6.71 1.01 -23.34
CA ASN A 20 5.35 1.51 -23.62
C ASN A 20 4.24 0.57 -23.14
N ASP A 21 4.59 -0.55 -22.54
CA ASP A 21 3.70 -1.68 -22.25
C ASP A 21 3.43 -1.89 -20.75
N ILE A 22 4.10 -1.12 -19.88
CA ILE A 22 3.81 -1.11 -18.44
C ILE A 22 2.67 -0.13 -18.18
N SER A 23 1.56 -0.63 -17.65
CA SER A 23 0.38 0.21 -17.43
C SER A 23 -0.55 -0.35 -16.37
N LEU A 24 -1.26 0.55 -15.69
CA LEU A 24 -2.34 0.25 -14.76
C LEU A 24 -3.67 0.71 -15.33
N GLY A 25 -4.57 -0.23 -15.57
CA GLY A 25 -5.98 0.02 -15.89
C GLY A 25 -6.85 -0.14 -14.65
N ASN A 26 -7.86 0.71 -14.49
CA ASN A 26 -8.86 0.55 -13.44
C ASN A 26 -10.24 0.90 -13.97
N LEU A 27 -11.21 0.01 -13.70
CA LEU A 27 -12.62 0.18 -13.98
C LEU A 27 -13.39 0.08 -12.67
N THR A 28 -14.25 1.04 -12.40
CA THR A 28 -15.09 1.06 -11.20
C THR A 28 -16.53 1.36 -11.56
N TYR A 29 -17.44 0.60 -10.97
CA TYR A 29 -18.86 0.89 -10.96
C TYR A 29 -19.32 1.09 -9.53
N PHE A 30 -20.13 2.11 -9.27
CA PHE A 30 -20.78 2.30 -7.99
C PHE A 30 -22.26 2.59 -8.13
N ASN A 31 -23.03 2.19 -7.12
CA ASN A 31 -24.44 2.48 -7.02
C ASN A 31 -24.84 2.81 -5.59
N ARG A 32 -25.55 3.90 -5.43
CA ARG A 32 -26.17 4.29 -4.17
C ARG A 32 -27.51 3.57 -4.04
N ILE A 33 -27.59 2.62 -3.11
CA ILE A 33 -28.80 1.79 -2.87
C ILE A 33 -29.90 2.65 -2.26
N ASN A 34 -29.56 3.46 -1.25
CA ASN A 34 -30.47 4.35 -0.55
C ASN A 34 -29.68 5.56 0.01
N GLU A 35 -30.29 6.37 0.88
CA GLU A 35 -29.66 7.56 1.45
C GLU A 35 -28.47 7.25 2.37
N ARG A 36 -28.41 6.03 2.92
CA ARG A 36 -27.42 5.62 3.89
C ARG A 36 -26.40 4.61 3.36
N SER A 37 -26.67 3.95 2.24
CA SER A 37 -25.83 2.86 1.78
C SER A 37 -25.52 2.92 0.29
N ALA A 38 -24.32 2.49 -0.06
CA ALA A 38 -23.84 2.33 -1.43
C ALA A 38 -22.98 1.07 -1.56
N PHE A 39 -22.92 0.51 -2.75
CA PHE A 39 -21.94 -0.51 -3.11
C PHE A 39 -21.12 -0.07 -4.31
N ALA A 40 -19.94 -0.66 -4.44
CA ALA A 40 -19.12 -0.50 -5.63
C ALA A 40 -18.42 -1.82 -5.97
N VAL A 41 -18.10 -1.97 -7.25
CA VAL A 41 -17.27 -3.04 -7.78
C VAL A 41 -16.14 -2.39 -8.56
N SER A 42 -14.91 -2.86 -8.38
CA SER A 42 -13.79 -2.40 -9.18
C SER A 42 -12.94 -3.56 -9.68
N LEU A 43 -12.33 -3.34 -10.84
CA LEU A 43 -11.36 -4.22 -11.46
C LEU A 43 -10.12 -3.39 -11.75
N ARG A 44 -8.97 -3.84 -11.25
CA ARG A 44 -7.66 -3.28 -11.61
C ARG A 44 -6.83 -4.34 -12.30
N TYR A 45 -6.13 -3.93 -13.32
CA TYR A 45 -5.20 -4.76 -14.05
C TYR A 45 -3.89 -4.00 -14.25
N PHE A 46 -2.80 -4.58 -13.78
CA PHE A 46 -1.45 -4.04 -13.92
C PHE A 46 -0.65 -4.94 -14.85
N SER A 47 -0.28 -4.41 -16.01
CA SER A 47 0.68 -5.02 -16.93
C SER A 47 2.07 -4.58 -16.55
N LEU A 48 2.99 -5.52 -16.35
CA LEU A 48 4.41 -5.24 -16.13
C LEU A 48 5.23 -5.24 -17.43
N GLY A 49 4.53 -5.34 -18.57
CA GLY A 49 5.16 -5.35 -19.88
C GLY A 49 5.56 -6.73 -20.36
N GLU A 50 6.26 -6.76 -21.50
CA GLU A 50 6.78 -7.98 -22.10
C GLU A 50 8.27 -8.13 -21.76
N ILE A 51 8.66 -9.31 -21.29
CA ILE A 51 10.05 -9.65 -20.98
C ILE A 51 10.51 -10.67 -22.02
N GLU A 52 11.50 -10.31 -22.81
CA GLU A 52 12.14 -11.21 -23.77
C GLU A 52 13.35 -11.90 -23.10
N ILE A 53 13.32 -13.21 -23.08
CA ILE A 53 14.39 -14.02 -22.50
C ILE A 53 15.04 -14.84 -23.61
N ILE A 54 16.33 -14.62 -23.85
CA ILE A 54 17.15 -15.36 -24.79
C ILE A 54 18.06 -16.27 -23.97
N GLN A 55 17.86 -17.60 -24.07
CA GLN A 55 18.59 -18.57 -23.28
C GLN A 55 19.97 -18.85 -23.87
N ASP A 56 20.10 -18.83 -25.19
CA ASP A 56 21.37 -19.00 -25.92
C ASP A 56 21.33 -18.27 -27.27
N GLU A 57 22.47 -18.15 -27.93
CA GLU A 57 22.65 -17.39 -29.17
C GLU A 57 21.81 -17.93 -30.36
N PHE A 58 21.29 -19.14 -30.27
CA PHE A 58 20.53 -19.82 -31.33
C PHE A 58 19.07 -20.05 -30.93
N SER A 59 18.69 -19.76 -29.70
CA SER A 59 17.30 -19.90 -29.20
C SER A 59 16.40 -18.79 -29.69
N GLN A 60 15.13 -19.13 -29.95
CA GLN A 60 14.11 -18.12 -30.09
C GLN A 60 13.84 -17.45 -28.74
N ALA A 61 13.63 -16.12 -28.76
CA ALA A 61 13.25 -15.39 -27.56
C ALA A 61 11.94 -15.95 -26.97
N LEU A 62 11.95 -16.27 -25.70
CA LEU A 62 10.73 -16.57 -24.96
C LEU A 62 10.14 -15.28 -24.41
N ILE A 63 8.87 -15.02 -24.74
CA ILE A 63 8.18 -13.79 -24.31
C ILE A 63 7.29 -14.13 -23.11
N GLU A 64 7.60 -13.53 -21.98
CA GLU A 64 6.77 -13.59 -20.76
C GLU A 64 6.06 -12.26 -20.52
N LYS A 65 4.83 -12.33 -19.97
CA LYS A 65 3.97 -11.15 -19.72
C LYS A 65 3.47 -11.13 -18.28
N PRO A 66 4.34 -10.77 -17.33
CA PRO A 66 3.93 -10.69 -15.93
C PRO A 66 2.81 -9.67 -15.74
N ASN A 67 1.83 -10.03 -14.93
CA ASN A 67 0.69 -9.17 -14.67
C ASN A 67 0.07 -9.41 -13.29
N GLU A 68 -0.63 -8.41 -12.80
CA GLU A 68 -1.40 -8.50 -11.57
C GLU A 68 -2.83 -8.00 -11.79
N MET A 69 -3.77 -8.62 -11.12
CA MET A 69 -5.18 -8.27 -11.20
C MET A 69 -5.80 -8.26 -9.81
N THR A 70 -6.62 -7.24 -9.53
CA THR A 70 -7.48 -7.25 -8.36
C THR A 70 -8.93 -7.00 -8.75
N MET A 71 -9.84 -7.69 -8.07
CA MET A 71 -11.28 -7.48 -8.15
C MET A 71 -11.80 -7.18 -6.74
N ASP A 72 -12.45 -6.03 -6.59
CA ASP A 72 -12.97 -5.57 -5.30
C ASP A 72 -14.50 -5.48 -5.35
N ILE A 73 -15.15 -5.89 -4.26
CA ILE A 73 -16.56 -5.62 -4.00
C ILE A 73 -16.61 -4.87 -2.67
N SER A 74 -17.19 -3.68 -2.67
CA SER A 74 -17.24 -2.83 -1.49
C SER A 74 -18.67 -2.41 -1.15
N TYR A 75 -18.92 -2.27 0.15
CA TYR A 75 -20.15 -1.76 0.70
C TYR A 75 -19.85 -0.66 1.71
N SER A 76 -20.56 0.45 1.63
CA SER A 76 -20.46 1.55 2.58
C SER A 76 -21.80 1.89 3.21
N LEU A 77 -21.75 2.23 4.49
CA LEU A 77 -22.91 2.58 5.30
C LEU A 77 -22.65 3.87 6.07
N ARG A 78 -23.59 4.83 5.95
CA ARG A 78 -23.65 6.01 6.80
C ARG A 78 -24.28 5.63 8.12
N LEU A 79 -23.50 5.62 9.19
CA LEU A 79 -23.92 5.29 10.55
C LEU A 79 -24.55 6.49 11.25
N ALA A 80 -24.00 7.70 11.00
CA ALA A 80 -24.53 8.96 11.46
C ALA A 80 -24.40 10.00 10.33
N ASP A 81 -24.98 11.19 10.48
CA ASP A 81 -24.96 12.24 9.44
C ASP A 81 -23.54 12.63 9.04
N GLN A 82 -22.62 12.60 9.99
CA GLN A 82 -21.24 12.99 9.81
C GLN A 82 -20.29 11.77 9.68
N PHE A 83 -20.76 10.53 9.91
CA PHE A 83 -19.89 9.36 10.02
C PHE A 83 -20.34 8.21 9.13
N SER A 84 -19.42 7.69 8.33
CA SER A 84 -19.62 6.55 7.45
C SER A 84 -18.51 5.52 7.63
N MET A 85 -18.85 4.24 7.45
CA MET A 85 -17.90 3.14 7.40
C MET A 85 -18.04 2.38 6.09
N GLY A 86 -16.97 1.72 5.68
CA GLY A 86 -16.95 0.87 4.50
C GLY A 86 -16.13 -0.39 4.72
N VAL A 87 -16.53 -1.45 4.05
CA VAL A 87 -15.79 -2.72 3.98
C VAL A 87 -15.68 -3.10 2.51
N ALA A 88 -14.52 -3.58 2.10
CA ALA A 88 -14.34 -4.18 0.78
C ALA A 88 -13.74 -5.58 0.92
N LEU A 89 -14.21 -6.49 0.09
CA LEU A 89 -13.60 -7.79 -0.14
C LEU A 89 -12.84 -7.74 -1.46
N ARG A 90 -11.58 -8.11 -1.41
CA ARG A 90 -10.67 -8.14 -2.55
C ARG A 90 -10.26 -9.56 -2.88
N TYR A 91 -10.36 -9.94 -4.14
CA TYR A 91 -9.63 -11.03 -4.74
C TYR A 91 -8.44 -10.46 -5.47
N LEU A 92 -7.27 -11.04 -5.27
CA LEU A 92 -6.04 -10.66 -5.98
C LEU A 92 -5.43 -11.90 -6.64
N ARG A 93 -4.88 -11.67 -7.84
CA ARG A 93 -4.05 -12.63 -8.57
C ARG A 93 -2.80 -11.92 -9.06
N SER A 94 -1.65 -12.49 -8.74
CA SER A 94 -0.35 -12.04 -9.19
C SER A 94 0.29 -13.15 -10.01
N ASP A 95 0.55 -12.87 -11.27
CA ASP A 95 1.20 -13.77 -12.21
C ASP A 95 2.53 -13.16 -12.63
N LEU A 96 3.53 -13.36 -11.78
CA LEU A 96 4.89 -12.86 -11.98
C LEU A 96 5.83 -13.97 -12.48
N ARG A 97 5.28 -15.04 -13.03
CA ARG A 97 6.06 -16.19 -13.50
C ARG A 97 6.98 -15.77 -14.63
N ILE A 98 8.23 -16.22 -14.52
CA ILE A 98 9.22 -16.23 -15.57
C ILE A 98 9.67 -17.69 -15.69
N GLN A 99 8.92 -18.49 -16.43
CA GLN A 99 9.14 -19.96 -16.52
C GLN A 99 10.52 -20.33 -17.08
N ALA A 100 11.10 -19.45 -17.89
CA ALA A 100 12.46 -19.63 -18.37
C ALA A 100 13.54 -19.56 -17.27
N VAL A 101 13.22 -18.97 -16.11
CA VAL A 101 14.13 -18.81 -14.97
C VAL A 101 13.78 -19.80 -13.87
N ASP A 102 12.49 -20.03 -13.61
CA ASP A 102 12.00 -20.96 -12.60
C ASP A 102 10.77 -21.71 -13.12
N GLU A 103 10.96 -22.98 -13.48
CA GLU A 103 9.90 -23.86 -13.96
C GLU A 103 8.83 -24.17 -12.89
N THR A 104 9.14 -23.98 -11.60
CA THR A 104 8.25 -24.24 -10.48
C THR A 104 7.38 -23.05 -10.12
N ALA A 105 7.68 -21.86 -10.67
CA ALA A 105 6.95 -20.65 -10.43
C ALA A 105 5.47 -20.77 -10.83
N LYS A 106 4.58 -20.34 -9.96
CA LYS A 106 3.13 -20.37 -10.15
C LYS A 106 2.52 -18.98 -9.99
N ALA A 107 1.43 -18.75 -10.72
CA ALA A 107 0.58 -17.59 -10.42
C ALA A 107 -0.02 -17.77 -9.03
N ALA A 108 0.11 -16.76 -8.21
CA ALA A 108 -0.39 -16.75 -6.85
C ALA A 108 -1.73 -16.00 -6.77
N SER A 109 -2.60 -16.43 -5.86
CA SER A 109 -3.89 -15.78 -5.61
C SER A 109 -4.15 -15.72 -4.12
N SER A 110 -4.80 -14.65 -3.67
CA SER A 110 -5.20 -14.48 -2.28
C SER A 110 -6.47 -13.63 -2.19
N TYR A 111 -6.98 -13.51 -0.98
CA TYR A 111 -8.09 -12.64 -0.63
C TYR A 111 -7.65 -11.64 0.43
N ALA A 112 -8.24 -10.46 0.39
CA ALA A 112 -8.00 -9.45 1.41
C ALA A 112 -9.29 -8.70 1.74
N VAL A 113 -9.29 -8.09 2.91
CA VAL A 113 -10.38 -7.21 3.38
C VAL A 113 -9.81 -5.82 3.60
N ASP A 114 -10.56 -4.82 3.13
CA ASP A 114 -10.30 -3.42 3.47
C ASP A 114 -11.39 -2.93 4.42
N ILE A 115 -11.01 -2.19 5.45
CA ILE A 115 -11.93 -1.58 6.43
C ILE A 115 -11.66 -0.10 6.47
N SER A 116 -12.70 0.72 6.28
CA SER A 116 -12.56 2.16 6.23
C SER A 116 -13.58 2.89 7.11
N ALA A 117 -13.19 4.05 7.59
CA ALA A 117 -14.04 4.99 8.30
C ALA A 117 -13.81 6.40 7.75
N TYR A 118 -14.89 7.18 7.64
CA TYR A 118 -14.84 8.54 7.16
C TYR A 118 -15.76 9.43 7.99
N TYR A 119 -15.20 10.55 8.42
CA TYR A 119 -15.90 11.60 9.12
C TYR A 119 -15.91 12.88 8.27
N GLN A 120 -17.06 13.53 8.22
CA GLN A 120 -17.21 14.85 7.61
C GLN A 120 -18.08 15.72 8.52
N GLY A 121 -17.48 16.75 9.09
CA GLY A 121 -18.17 17.71 9.95
C GLY A 121 -19.19 18.55 9.18
N GLU A 122 -20.03 19.23 9.94
CA GLU A 122 -20.91 20.26 9.40
C GLU A 122 -20.11 21.50 9.01
N GLU A 123 -20.67 22.28 8.10
CA GLU A 123 -20.13 23.58 7.75
C GLU A 123 -20.34 24.54 8.92
N GLN A 124 -19.28 25.15 9.39
CA GLN A 124 -19.25 26.06 10.53
C GLN A 124 -18.34 27.23 10.23
N THR A 125 -18.64 28.37 10.89
CA THR A 125 -17.79 29.55 10.80
C THR A 125 -16.68 29.46 11.85
N TYR A 126 -15.42 29.52 11.40
CA TYR A 126 -14.22 29.54 12.23
C TYR A 126 -13.55 30.94 12.11
N GLY A 127 -13.88 31.83 13.01
CA GLY A 127 -13.46 33.22 12.89
C GLY A 127 -14.12 33.89 11.69
N ASP A 128 -13.32 34.31 10.70
CA ASP A 128 -13.79 34.95 9.47
C ASP A 128 -13.95 34.00 8.28
N VAL A 129 -13.79 32.67 8.50
CA VAL A 129 -13.80 31.69 7.44
C VAL A 129 -14.81 30.60 7.70
N ASP A 130 -15.68 30.34 6.74
CA ASP A 130 -16.58 29.21 6.75
C ASP A 130 -15.84 27.95 6.26
N GLY A 131 -16.10 26.82 6.90
CA GLY A 131 -15.44 25.57 6.51
C GLY A 131 -15.92 24.35 7.27
N ARG A 132 -15.30 23.22 6.97
CA ARG A 132 -15.58 21.94 7.64
C ARG A 132 -14.36 21.03 7.70
N TRP A 133 -14.29 20.26 8.77
CA TRP A 133 -13.29 19.21 8.93
C TRP A 133 -13.69 17.91 8.24
N ARG A 134 -12.69 17.24 7.71
CA ARG A 134 -12.80 15.86 7.22
C ARG A 134 -11.69 15.02 7.84
N ALA A 135 -12.00 13.76 8.14
CA ALA A 135 -11.02 12.77 8.57
C ALA A 135 -11.35 11.42 7.98
N GLY A 136 -10.35 10.63 7.72
CA GLY A 136 -10.51 9.29 7.19
C GLY A 136 -9.45 8.35 7.70
N MET A 137 -9.80 7.07 7.82
CA MET A 137 -8.89 5.99 8.13
C MET A 137 -9.24 4.78 7.29
N ILE A 138 -8.23 4.06 6.82
CA ILE A 138 -8.43 2.79 6.14
C ILE A 138 -7.28 1.82 6.47
N ILE A 139 -7.64 0.57 6.73
CA ILE A 139 -6.72 -0.55 6.70
C ILE A 139 -7.01 -1.30 5.41
N GLN A 140 -6.01 -1.46 4.55
CA GLN A 140 -6.14 -2.11 3.25
C GLN A 140 -5.31 -3.39 3.19
N ASN A 141 -5.78 -4.33 2.35
CA ASN A 141 -5.11 -5.60 2.06
C ASN A 141 -4.91 -6.49 3.30
N LEU A 142 -5.81 -6.42 4.28
CA LEU A 142 -5.75 -7.32 5.43
C LEU A 142 -6.12 -8.73 4.98
N GLY A 143 -5.16 -9.63 4.88
CA GLY A 143 -5.37 -10.99 4.38
C GLY A 143 -4.17 -11.90 4.58
N PRO A 144 -4.35 -13.22 4.32
CA PRO A 144 -3.29 -14.21 4.51
C PRO A 144 -2.09 -13.94 3.59
N LYS A 145 -0.95 -14.50 3.97
CA LYS A 145 0.27 -14.51 3.17
C LYS A 145 0.01 -15.16 1.80
N ILE A 146 0.78 -14.75 0.81
CA ILE A 146 0.73 -15.27 -0.56
C ILE A 146 1.98 -16.09 -0.86
N LYS A 147 1.85 -17.13 -1.68
CA LYS A 147 2.92 -18.05 -2.05
C LYS A 147 3.03 -18.16 -3.55
N TYR A 148 4.23 -17.94 -4.10
CA TYR A 148 4.51 -17.91 -5.54
C TYR A 148 5.11 -19.21 -6.09
N ASP A 149 5.59 -20.10 -5.22
CA ASP A 149 6.14 -21.41 -5.60
C ASP A 149 5.76 -22.48 -4.57
N GLU A 150 6.04 -23.75 -4.85
CA GLU A 150 5.67 -24.86 -3.94
C GLU A 150 6.61 -24.97 -2.72
N SER A 151 7.85 -24.58 -2.89
CA SER A 151 8.94 -24.75 -1.91
C SER A 151 9.35 -23.45 -1.23
N GLY A 152 8.92 -22.30 -1.76
CA GLY A 152 9.29 -20.98 -1.28
C GLY A 152 8.56 -20.54 -0.02
N SER A 153 9.08 -19.48 0.57
CA SER A 153 8.48 -18.85 1.74
C SER A 153 7.22 -18.07 1.36
N GLU A 154 6.29 -18.04 2.29
CA GLU A 154 5.10 -17.20 2.19
C GLU A 154 5.45 -15.73 2.42
N THR A 155 4.89 -14.84 1.59
CA THR A 155 5.11 -13.40 1.64
C THR A 155 3.85 -12.70 2.15
N PHE A 156 4.00 -11.72 3.01
CA PHE A 156 2.88 -10.90 3.47
C PHE A 156 2.25 -10.13 2.32
N LEU A 157 0.93 -10.01 2.31
CA LEU A 157 0.27 -9.00 1.49
C LEU A 157 0.67 -7.59 1.98
N PRO A 158 0.73 -6.59 1.10
CA PRO A 158 1.10 -5.22 1.47
C PRO A 158 -0.05 -4.54 2.25
N THR A 159 -0.34 -5.10 3.43
CA THR A 159 -1.31 -4.53 4.36
C THR A 159 -0.82 -3.15 4.79
N ASN A 160 -1.67 -2.15 4.74
CA ASN A 160 -1.29 -0.81 5.14
C ASN A 160 -2.41 -0.11 5.91
N LEU A 161 -2.00 0.73 6.84
CA LEU A 161 -2.85 1.69 7.54
C LEU A 161 -2.63 3.07 6.95
N ARG A 162 -3.71 3.73 6.59
CA ARG A 162 -3.69 5.10 6.12
C ARG A 162 -4.65 5.95 6.95
N VAL A 163 -4.16 7.06 7.46
CA VAL A 163 -4.94 8.02 8.25
C VAL A 163 -4.74 9.40 7.66
N GLY A 164 -5.83 10.11 7.42
CA GLY A 164 -5.78 11.45 6.87
C GLY A 164 -6.80 12.38 7.52
N CYS A 165 -6.48 13.66 7.49
CA CYS A 165 -7.39 14.73 7.85
C CYS A 165 -7.32 15.86 6.83
N GLY A 166 -8.36 16.64 6.75
CA GLY A 166 -8.42 17.78 5.86
C GLY A 166 -9.41 18.82 6.32
N PHE A 167 -9.28 20.00 5.78
CA PHE A 167 -10.18 21.12 6.01
C PHE A 167 -10.60 21.73 4.68
N ASP A 168 -11.91 21.94 4.51
CA ASP A 168 -12.50 22.63 3.37
C ASP A 168 -12.78 24.07 3.77
N PHE A 169 -12.10 25.01 3.14
CA PHE A 169 -12.37 26.46 3.24
C PHE A 169 -13.45 26.82 2.22
N LEU A 170 -14.56 27.35 2.66
CA LEU A 170 -15.67 27.84 1.85
C LEU A 170 -15.52 29.36 1.72
N LEU A 171 -14.80 29.80 0.69
CA LEU A 171 -14.45 31.21 0.53
C LEU A 171 -15.69 32.06 0.13
N ASP A 172 -16.48 31.52 -0.77
CA ASP A 172 -17.78 32.03 -1.20
C ASP A 172 -18.62 30.94 -1.88
N GLN A 173 -19.74 31.33 -2.48
CA GLN A 173 -20.65 30.38 -3.15
C GLN A 173 -20.02 29.64 -4.35
N TYR A 174 -18.94 30.16 -4.93
CA TYR A 174 -18.26 29.60 -6.11
C TYR A 174 -16.88 29.04 -5.80
N ASN A 175 -16.20 29.56 -4.79
CA ASN A 175 -14.78 29.30 -4.53
C ASN A 175 -14.59 28.46 -3.26
N LYS A 176 -13.98 27.30 -3.41
CA LYS A 176 -13.64 26.38 -2.31
C LYS A 176 -12.17 26.01 -2.41
N VAL A 177 -11.48 25.98 -1.28
CA VAL A 177 -10.12 25.44 -1.15
C VAL A 177 -10.14 24.31 -0.14
N ALA A 178 -9.63 23.17 -0.50
CA ALA A 178 -9.45 22.04 0.42
C ALA A 178 -7.96 21.78 0.63
N VAL A 179 -7.57 21.54 1.88
CA VAL A 179 -6.24 21.04 2.23
C VAL A 179 -6.36 19.70 2.91
N THR A 180 -5.41 18.82 2.69
CA THR A 180 -5.43 17.46 3.24
C THR A 180 -4.02 17.04 3.61
N ALA A 181 -3.89 16.38 4.75
CA ALA A 181 -2.67 15.68 5.17
C ALA A 181 -3.00 14.20 5.38
N GLU A 182 -2.10 13.34 4.97
CA GLU A 182 -2.23 11.88 5.09
C GLU A 182 -0.91 11.28 5.56
N VAL A 183 -1.01 10.27 6.40
CA VAL A 183 0.09 9.43 6.86
C VAL A 183 -0.25 7.98 6.55
N THR A 184 0.71 7.25 6.01
CA THR A 184 0.57 5.82 5.70
C THR A 184 1.70 5.02 6.34
N LYS A 185 1.37 3.88 6.94
CA LYS A 185 2.32 2.88 7.42
C LYS A 185 2.02 1.54 6.78
N LEU A 186 3.07 0.88 6.30
CA LEU A 186 3.00 -0.52 5.88
C LEU A 186 2.95 -1.40 7.13
N LEU A 187 1.91 -2.23 7.25
CA LEU A 187 1.67 -3.14 8.37
C LEU A 187 2.22 -4.55 8.04
N VAL A 188 3.48 -4.59 7.67
CA VAL A 188 4.21 -5.83 7.36
C VAL A 188 5.46 -5.83 8.22
N PRO A 189 5.83 -6.96 8.84
CA PRO A 189 7.00 -7.04 9.69
C PRO A 189 8.27 -6.58 8.98
N THR A 190 9.06 -5.77 9.68
CA THR A 190 10.37 -5.33 9.20
C THR A 190 11.38 -6.47 9.33
N PRO A 191 12.15 -6.78 8.28
CA PRO A 191 13.17 -7.81 8.34
C PRO A 191 14.19 -7.55 9.45
N PRO A 192 14.49 -8.54 10.32
CA PRO A 192 15.47 -8.40 11.38
C PRO A 192 16.89 -8.37 10.83
N LEU A 193 17.81 -7.87 11.64
CA LEU A 193 19.23 -7.99 11.38
C LEU A 193 19.73 -9.36 11.85
N TYR A 194 20.43 -10.06 10.96
CA TYR A 194 21.04 -11.35 11.26
C TYR A 194 22.54 -11.20 11.46
N GLY A 195 23.07 -11.92 12.44
CA GLY A 195 24.49 -12.09 12.67
C GLY A 195 24.91 -13.55 12.55
N THR A 196 26.14 -13.77 12.14
CA THR A 196 26.73 -15.12 12.14
C THR A 196 27.53 -15.30 13.41
N PHE A 197 27.21 -16.33 14.16
CA PHE A 197 27.89 -16.72 15.40
C PHE A 197 28.62 -18.04 15.14
N THR A 198 29.78 -18.19 15.76
CA THR A 198 30.54 -19.45 15.72
C THR A 198 30.51 -20.02 17.11
N ASP A 199 30.12 -21.31 17.22
CA ASP A 199 30.21 -22.02 18.48
C ASP A 199 31.66 -22.17 18.92
N TYR A 200 31.88 -22.14 20.21
CA TYR A 200 33.19 -22.36 20.81
C TYR A 200 33.10 -23.41 21.92
N ILE A 201 34.23 -24.03 22.17
CA ILE A 201 34.40 -24.95 23.28
C ILE A 201 34.97 -24.14 24.43
N ASP A 202 34.15 -23.90 25.45
CA ASP A 202 34.52 -23.18 26.66
C ASP A 202 35.31 -24.15 27.56
N ASN A 203 36.63 -24.11 27.41
CA ASN A 203 37.50 -25.04 28.12
C ASN A 203 37.64 -24.69 29.60
N ASN A 204 37.41 -23.43 29.97
CA ASN A 204 37.55 -22.98 31.37
C ASN A 204 36.16 -22.81 32.07
N GLN A 205 35.05 -23.01 31.34
CA GLN A 205 33.66 -22.98 31.82
C GLN A 205 33.25 -21.63 32.44
N ASN A 206 33.81 -20.52 31.94
CA ASN A 206 33.47 -19.20 32.42
C ASN A 206 32.32 -18.53 31.67
N GLY A 207 31.84 -19.13 30.56
CA GLY A 207 30.72 -18.64 29.73
C GLY A 207 31.09 -17.50 28.75
N VAL A 208 32.39 -17.20 28.60
CA VAL A 208 32.89 -16.16 27.72
C VAL A 208 34.01 -16.70 26.85
N PHE A 209 33.98 -16.40 25.54
CA PHE A 209 35.08 -16.79 24.66
C PHE A 209 36.36 -15.98 24.98
N ASP A 210 37.41 -16.66 25.43
CA ASP A 210 38.66 -16.04 25.80
C ASP A 210 39.93 -16.87 25.43
N GLU A 211 41.09 -16.47 25.94
CA GLU A 211 42.35 -17.16 25.66
C GLU A 211 42.36 -18.57 26.28
N GLY A 212 42.40 -19.56 25.45
CA GLY A 212 42.38 -20.97 25.82
C GLY A 212 41.14 -21.71 25.32
N ASP A 213 40.14 -21.01 24.80
CA ASP A 213 38.97 -21.60 24.15
C ASP A 213 39.22 -21.89 22.70
N GLU A 214 38.55 -22.88 22.16
CA GLU A 214 38.66 -23.29 20.77
C GLU A 214 37.32 -23.06 20.03
N GLN A 215 37.41 -22.51 18.80
CA GLN A 215 36.23 -22.47 17.93
C GLN A 215 35.85 -23.88 17.50
N SER A 216 34.59 -24.26 17.67
CA SER A 216 34.08 -25.59 17.30
C SER A 216 34.01 -25.83 15.79
N GLY A 217 34.21 -24.77 14.99
CA GLY A 217 34.07 -24.79 13.54
C GLY A 217 32.62 -24.78 13.01
N ASN A 218 31.63 -24.89 13.89
CA ASN A 218 30.23 -24.75 13.54
C ASN A 218 29.81 -23.29 13.64
N SER A 219 29.19 -22.77 12.58
CA SER A 219 28.59 -21.44 12.58
C SER A 219 27.09 -21.52 12.35
N TYR A 220 26.35 -20.63 13.02
CA TYR A 220 24.91 -20.50 12.83
C TYR A 220 24.53 -19.03 12.69
N THR A 221 23.38 -18.78 12.05
CA THR A 221 22.82 -17.45 11.88
C THR A 221 21.71 -17.24 12.88
N ALA A 222 21.74 -16.15 13.64
CA ALA A 222 20.69 -15.77 14.57
C ALA A 222 20.32 -14.31 14.42
N ILE A 223 19.13 -13.95 14.90
CA ILE A 223 18.69 -12.54 14.95
C ILE A 223 19.51 -11.80 15.98
N VAL A 224 20.14 -10.70 15.58
CA VAL A 224 20.90 -9.79 16.46
C VAL A 224 20.01 -8.66 16.92
N ASP A 225 19.15 -8.15 16.04
CA ASP A 225 18.26 -7.04 16.33
C ASP A 225 16.98 -7.14 15.51
N GLY A 226 15.86 -6.59 16.01
CA GLY A 226 14.54 -6.73 15.42
C GLY A 226 13.82 -8.00 15.88
N GLN A 227 12.76 -8.38 15.15
CA GLN A 227 11.91 -9.53 15.48
C GLN A 227 11.78 -10.48 14.29
N SER A 228 11.53 -11.77 14.55
CA SER A 228 11.30 -12.75 13.49
C SER A 228 10.09 -12.37 12.64
N THR A 229 10.23 -12.48 11.32
CA THR A 229 9.13 -12.30 10.36
C THR A 229 8.35 -13.59 10.12
N ASP A 230 8.74 -14.71 10.74
CA ASP A 230 8.02 -15.98 10.65
C ASP A 230 6.85 -16.03 11.66
N VAL A 231 5.86 -15.20 11.42
CA VAL A 231 4.65 -15.06 12.23
C VAL A 231 3.42 -15.12 11.33
N ASP A 232 2.24 -15.40 11.89
CA ASP A 232 1.00 -15.31 11.12
C ASP A 232 0.68 -13.86 10.72
N PHE A 233 -0.23 -13.68 9.74
CA PHE A 233 -0.47 -12.38 9.16
C PHE A 233 -1.05 -11.34 10.14
N LEU A 234 -1.89 -11.77 11.12
CA LEU A 234 -2.43 -10.83 12.12
C LEU A 234 -1.35 -10.43 13.13
N SER A 235 -0.55 -11.37 13.60
CA SER A 235 0.59 -11.09 14.46
C SER A 235 1.57 -10.15 13.77
N GLY A 236 1.85 -10.36 12.47
CA GLY A 236 2.69 -9.48 11.68
C GLY A 236 2.16 -8.05 11.60
N VAL A 237 0.84 -7.85 11.46
CA VAL A 237 0.22 -6.52 11.47
C VAL A 237 0.49 -5.77 12.78
N PHE A 238 0.34 -6.44 13.93
CA PHE A 238 0.60 -5.80 15.22
C PHE A 238 2.11 -5.62 15.50
N GLN A 239 2.92 -6.60 15.13
CA GLN A 239 4.37 -6.56 15.28
C GLN A 239 4.99 -5.37 14.55
N SER A 240 4.50 -5.05 13.33
CA SER A 240 5.01 -3.98 12.47
C SER A 240 5.03 -2.58 13.10
N PHE A 241 4.50 -2.39 14.30
CA PHE A 241 4.57 -1.12 15.02
C PHE A 241 5.78 -1.01 15.96
N SER A 242 6.56 -2.09 16.14
CA SER A 242 7.64 -2.12 17.13
C SER A 242 8.73 -3.15 16.81
N ASP A 243 8.96 -3.48 15.54
CA ASP A 243 9.89 -4.54 15.14
C ASP A 243 11.12 -4.04 14.36
N ALA A 244 11.19 -2.75 14.10
CA ALA A 244 12.35 -2.18 13.40
C ALA A 244 13.64 -2.34 14.24
N PRO A 245 14.73 -2.90 13.65
CA PRO A 245 15.99 -3.12 14.37
C PRO A 245 16.60 -1.86 14.97
N GLY A 246 16.48 -0.71 14.31
CA GLY A 246 16.94 0.58 14.85
C GLY A 246 15.98 1.21 15.87
N GLY A 247 14.99 0.46 16.37
CA GLY A 247 14.03 0.88 17.37
C GLY A 247 13.10 2.00 16.90
N PHE A 248 12.58 2.79 17.84
CA PHE A 248 11.56 3.82 17.57
C PHE A 248 11.97 4.85 16.51
N SER A 249 13.24 5.19 16.40
CA SER A 249 13.73 6.12 15.37
C SER A 249 13.60 5.56 13.96
N GLU A 250 13.81 4.27 13.79
CA GLU A 250 13.61 3.58 12.52
C GLU A 250 12.11 3.37 12.23
N GLU A 251 11.32 3.02 13.23
CA GLU A 251 9.86 2.93 13.10
C GLU A 251 9.25 4.21 12.53
N LEU A 252 9.70 5.38 12.97
CA LEU A 252 9.22 6.66 12.45
C LEU A 252 9.55 6.86 10.96
N LYS A 253 10.64 6.27 10.46
CA LYS A 253 11.02 6.34 9.05
C LYS A 253 10.18 5.47 8.14
N GLU A 254 9.42 4.52 8.70
CA GLU A 254 8.48 3.67 7.95
C GLU A 254 7.17 4.36 7.62
N PHE A 255 6.91 5.51 8.24
CA PHE A 255 5.77 6.32 7.89
C PHE A 255 6.05 7.15 6.64
N THR A 256 5.19 7.01 5.65
CA THR A 256 5.13 7.95 4.53
C THR A 256 4.07 9.01 4.81
N TRP A 257 4.23 10.20 4.26
CA TRP A 257 3.22 11.24 4.40
C TRP A 257 2.99 11.99 3.10
N ALA A 258 1.80 12.54 2.97
CA ALA A 258 1.40 13.33 1.82
C ALA A 258 0.63 14.57 2.25
N LEU A 259 0.81 15.66 1.50
CA LEU A 259 0.03 16.88 1.61
C LEU A 259 -0.65 17.15 0.28
N GLY A 260 -1.90 17.58 0.31
CA GLY A 260 -2.69 17.91 -0.86
C GLY A 260 -3.44 19.21 -0.70
N ALA A 261 -3.61 19.92 -1.79
CA ALA A 261 -4.49 21.08 -1.89
C ALA A 261 -5.34 20.98 -3.16
N GLU A 262 -6.59 21.35 -3.06
CA GLU A 262 -7.52 21.43 -4.17
C GLU A 262 -8.24 22.80 -4.13
N TYR A 263 -8.27 23.48 -5.26
CA TYR A 263 -9.12 24.63 -5.49
C TYR A 263 -10.26 24.21 -6.42
N VAL A 264 -11.49 24.52 -6.04
CA VAL A 264 -12.69 24.22 -6.84
C VAL A 264 -13.43 25.51 -7.13
N TYR A 265 -13.72 25.74 -8.40
CA TYR A 265 -14.53 26.85 -8.88
C TYR A 265 -15.86 26.35 -9.45
N ASP A 266 -16.96 26.91 -8.91
CA ASP A 266 -18.34 26.65 -9.33
C ASP A 266 -18.71 25.16 -9.47
N ASP A 267 -18.15 24.31 -8.60
CA ASP A 267 -18.29 22.85 -8.63
C ASP A 267 -18.02 22.20 -10.01
N SER A 268 -17.44 22.95 -10.96
CA SER A 268 -17.23 22.55 -12.36
C SER A 268 -15.76 22.44 -12.76
N PHE A 269 -14.89 23.25 -12.17
CA PHE A 269 -13.47 23.27 -12.44
C PHE A 269 -12.68 23.03 -11.15
N ALA A 270 -11.64 22.21 -11.21
CA ALA A 270 -10.76 21.96 -10.08
C ALA A 270 -9.29 21.98 -10.49
N LEU A 271 -8.44 22.61 -9.66
CA LEU A 271 -6.98 22.50 -9.70
C LEU A 271 -6.50 21.79 -8.46
N ARG A 272 -5.51 20.90 -8.64
CA ARG A 272 -4.95 20.09 -7.57
C ARG A 272 -3.45 20.15 -7.56
N ALA A 273 -2.89 20.19 -6.36
CA ALA A 273 -1.46 20.01 -6.12
C ALA A 273 -1.27 19.05 -4.96
N GLY A 274 -0.26 18.19 -5.04
CA GLY A 274 0.06 17.25 -3.98
C GLY A 274 1.55 17.01 -3.89
N TYR A 275 2.02 16.75 -2.68
CA TYR A 275 3.40 16.36 -2.41
C TYR A 275 3.41 15.08 -1.58
N PHE A 276 4.23 14.14 -1.99
CA PHE A 276 4.45 12.86 -1.30
C PHE A 276 5.90 12.76 -0.83
N ASN A 277 6.09 12.21 0.37
CA ASN A 277 7.40 11.98 0.95
C ASN A 277 7.50 10.61 1.62
N GLU A 278 8.61 9.96 1.35
CA GLU A 278 9.08 8.75 2.00
C GLU A 278 10.51 8.92 2.47
N SER A 279 10.86 8.30 3.60
CA SER A 279 12.21 8.36 4.16
C SER A 279 13.26 7.86 3.16
N GLU A 280 14.43 8.47 3.16
CA GLU A 280 15.57 8.05 2.33
C GLU A 280 16.04 6.62 2.64
N ASP A 281 15.90 6.21 3.90
CA ASP A 281 16.26 4.86 4.36
C ASP A 281 15.23 3.78 4.00
N LYS A 282 14.01 4.16 3.57
CA LYS A 282 12.89 3.23 3.36
C LYS A 282 12.31 3.28 1.93
N GLY A 283 13.03 3.89 0.97
CA GLY A 283 12.61 3.93 -0.44
C GLY A 283 12.83 5.26 -1.14
N ALA A 284 13.02 6.37 -0.41
CA ALA A 284 13.44 7.69 -0.91
C ALA A 284 12.49 8.32 -1.97
N ARG A 285 11.22 7.88 -2.04
CA ARG A 285 10.27 8.42 -3.02
C ARG A 285 9.78 9.80 -2.59
N LYS A 286 10.05 10.80 -3.40
CA LYS A 286 9.59 12.18 -3.19
C LYS A 286 9.10 12.72 -4.53
N PHE A 287 7.87 13.17 -4.60
CA PHE A 287 7.33 13.71 -5.85
C PHE A 287 6.25 14.77 -5.60
N LEU A 288 6.15 15.68 -6.57
CA LEU A 288 5.08 16.65 -6.70
C LEU A 288 4.11 16.15 -7.78
N ALA A 289 2.81 16.25 -7.51
CA ALA A 289 1.75 15.95 -8.45
C ALA A 289 0.91 17.20 -8.72
N LEU A 290 0.54 17.43 -9.97
CA LEU A 290 -0.37 18.50 -10.37
C LEU A 290 -1.53 17.89 -11.15
N GLY A 291 -2.73 18.43 -11.00
CA GLY A 291 -3.92 17.94 -11.68
C GLY A 291 -4.92 19.04 -11.96
N ALA A 292 -5.71 18.83 -13.01
CA ALA A 292 -6.88 19.65 -13.31
C ALA A 292 -8.09 18.74 -13.57
N GLY A 293 -9.28 19.19 -13.21
CA GLY A 293 -10.52 18.48 -13.41
C GLY A 293 -11.61 19.39 -13.97
N PHE A 294 -12.43 18.82 -14.84
CA PHE A 294 -13.58 19.50 -15.40
C PHE A 294 -14.81 18.61 -15.24
N LYS A 295 -15.92 19.21 -14.82
CA LYS A 295 -17.22 18.54 -14.75
C LYS A 295 -18.12 19.10 -15.84
N PHE A 296 -18.51 18.25 -16.76
CA PHE A 296 -19.50 18.56 -17.78
C PHE A 296 -20.91 18.21 -17.24
N SER A 297 -21.81 19.16 -17.31
CA SER A 297 -23.22 18.99 -16.88
C SER A 297 -24.09 18.45 -18.01
#